data_f53c9080e84b687d8e9a8e73ab2fdac6
#
_entry.id   f53c9080e84b687d8e9a8e73ab2fdac6
#
_cell.length_a   1.000
_cell.length_b   1.000
_cell.length_c   1.000
_cell.angle_alpha   90.00
_cell.angle_beta   90.00
_cell.angle_gamma   90.00
#
_symmetry.space_group_name_H-M   'P 1'
#
loop_
_entity.id
_entity.type
_entity.pdbx_description
1 polymer ?
#
loop_
_entity_poly.entity_id
_entity_poly.type
_entity_poly.pdbx_seq_one_letter_code
_entity_poly.pdbx_strand_id
1 'polypeptide(L)'
;MDLATIRNFSIIAHIDHGKSTLSDRILEMTGAVQSRDMRAQYLDSMDLERERGITIKAQNVRVPWKGHTFHLIDTPGHVDFGYEVSRSLAACEGVVLVVDAAQGIEAQTLANCYLALESNLEIVAVLNKIDLPAADPDRYAMEIEKVLGIPAEDILRISAKTGVGVPELLDEIIVRIPPPKGDVNAPLQALIFDSQYDTYRGVVSSIRVMNGRMNSGSKLLFMQTKATHEVIEIGARMPVSTPVAELGPGEVGYLIAGIKDVGEARSGETVTTAINSATEVLDGYRDPKPMVFCGLFPIDGDDFENLRESLQRLKLNDASIAYEPESSGALGFGFRCGFLGLLHMEIVKERLEREFNLALIATAPSVEYMVNKTNGEKVKVDNPADLPATVYIGSIEEPFFRVSIITPKDYTGSLMELCQDRRGELIKLEYLSPERVDMQYTMPLAEVVVDFFDQLKSRSQGYASLDYELAGYRASDLVRVDILLNALPADAFSTIVHRDKAYDYGNRMCAKLRELIPRQMFDVPIQAAIGGRIIARETVKAKRKDVLAKCYGGDISRKRKLLEKQKEGKKKMKSIGRVEVPGDVFISALKLDG
;
A
#
# COMPACT_ATOMS: atom_id res chain seq x y z
N MET A 1 -25.29 22.41 15.48
CA MET A 1 -26.37 21.45 15.13
C MET A 1 -26.84 20.71 16.37
N ASP A 2 -28.03 20.07 16.34
CA ASP A 2 -28.47 19.17 17.40
C ASP A 2 -27.74 17.82 17.25
N LEU A 3 -27.02 17.39 18.27
CA LEU A 3 -26.30 16.11 18.28
C LEU A 3 -27.20 14.91 17.97
N ALA A 4 -28.45 14.94 18.44
CA ALA A 4 -29.42 13.85 18.20
C ALA A 4 -29.69 13.60 16.72
N THR A 5 -29.51 14.61 15.88
CA THR A 5 -29.75 14.52 14.42
C THR A 5 -28.52 14.17 13.59
N ILE A 6 -27.33 14.03 14.21
CA ILE A 6 -26.08 13.72 13.51
C ILE A 6 -25.87 12.21 13.48
N ARG A 7 -25.39 11.68 12.34
CA ARG A 7 -24.90 10.31 12.19
C ARG A 7 -23.57 10.33 11.44
N ASN A 8 -22.52 9.88 12.09
CA ASN A 8 -21.18 9.74 11.49
C ASN A 8 -20.93 8.26 11.22
N PHE A 9 -20.74 7.91 9.99
CA PHE A 9 -20.48 6.52 9.61
C PHE A 9 -19.52 6.41 8.43
N SER A 10 -18.87 5.26 8.35
CA SER A 10 -18.04 4.86 7.23
C SER A 10 -18.66 3.69 6.50
N ILE A 11 -18.28 3.50 5.24
CA ILE A 11 -18.61 2.30 4.47
C ILE A 11 -17.35 1.45 4.37
N ILE A 12 -17.43 0.22 4.89
CA ILE A 12 -16.35 -0.77 4.81
C ILE A 12 -16.80 -1.93 3.91
N ALA A 13 -15.89 -2.37 3.05
CA ALA A 13 -16.17 -3.42 2.08
C ALA A 13 -14.88 -4.06 1.61
N HIS A 14 -14.97 -5.29 1.09
CA HIS A 14 -13.91 -5.83 0.25
C HIS A 14 -13.86 -5.10 -1.11
N ILE A 15 -12.75 -5.20 -1.81
CA ILE A 15 -12.59 -4.66 -3.18
C ILE A 15 -13.69 -5.23 -4.05
N ASP A 16 -14.26 -4.42 -4.93
CA ASP A 16 -15.35 -4.77 -5.87
C ASP A 16 -16.69 -5.18 -5.23
N HIS A 17 -16.90 -5.13 -3.92
CA HIS A 17 -18.20 -5.35 -3.29
C HIS A 17 -19.20 -4.21 -3.50
N GLY A 18 -18.77 -3.10 -4.10
CA GLY A 18 -19.63 -1.99 -4.51
C GLY A 18 -19.71 -0.83 -3.53
N LYS A 19 -18.64 -0.61 -2.73
CA LYS A 19 -18.50 0.52 -1.82
C LYS A 19 -18.71 1.87 -2.52
N SER A 20 -17.90 2.19 -3.54
CA SER A 20 -17.98 3.48 -4.26
C SER A 20 -19.32 3.64 -4.99
N THR A 21 -19.90 2.54 -5.51
CA THR A 21 -21.24 2.57 -6.12
C THR A 21 -22.32 2.89 -5.09
N LEU A 22 -22.20 2.39 -3.86
CA LEU A 22 -23.14 2.70 -2.78
C LEU A 22 -22.97 4.16 -2.34
N SER A 23 -21.74 4.65 -2.19
CA SER A 23 -21.45 6.06 -1.90
C SER A 23 -22.09 6.98 -2.94
N ASP A 24 -21.93 6.69 -4.23
CA ASP A 24 -22.55 7.43 -5.33
C ASP A 24 -24.08 7.43 -5.22
N ARG A 25 -24.67 6.27 -4.94
CA ARG A 25 -26.12 6.14 -4.81
C ARG A 25 -26.67 6.93 -3.61
N ILE A 26 -25.96 6.96 -2.51
CA ILE A 26 -26.30 7.79 -1.34
C ILE A 26 -26.29 9.27 -1.72
N LEU A 27 -25.25 9.75 -2.41
CA LEU A 27 -25.14 11.14 -2.85
C LEU A 27 -26.30 11.55 -3.77
N GLU A 28 -26.69 10.68 -4.68
CA GLU A 28 -27.80 10.92 -5.60
C GLU A 28 -29.15 10.94 -4.87
N MET A 29 -29.44 9.94 -4.03
CA MET A 29 -30.72 9.82 -3.33
C MET A 29 -30.94 10.89 -2.26
N THR A 30 -29.89 11.34 -1.62
CA THR A 30 -29.96 12.46 -0.65
C THR A 30 -30.05 13.83 -1.34
N GLY A 31 -29.90 13.88 -2.67
CA GLY A 31 -29.90 15.12 -3.44
C GLY A 31 -28.66 15.99 -3.21
N ALA A 32 -27.62 15.44 -2.57
CA ALA A 32 -26.38 16.15 -2.33
C ALA A 32 -25.67 16.48 -3.66
N VAL A 33 -25.78 15.59 -4.66
CA VAL A 33 -25.31 15.82 -6.04
C VAL A 33 -26.51 15.69 -6.97
N GLN A 34 -26.68 16.67 -7.88
CA GLN A 34 -27.75 16.59 -8.88
C GLN A 34 -27.42 15.48 -9.89
N SER A 35 -28.45 14.76 -10.37
CA SER A 35 -28.25 13.64 -11.31
C SER A 35 -27.49 14.02 -12.58
N ARG A 36 -27.60 15.27 -13.06
CA ARG A 36 -26.82 15.77 -14.21
C ARG A 36 -25.34 15.97 -13.94
N ASP A 37 -24.94 16.14 -12.67
CA ASP A 37 -23.56 16.40 -12.22
C ASP A 37 -22.91 15.13 -11.64
N MET A 38 -23.72 14.03 -11.51
CA MET A 38 -23.23 12.73 -11.06
C MET A 38 -22.30 12.11 -12.10
N ARG A 39 -21.20 11.59 -11.60
CA ARG A 39 -20.24 10.74 -12.33
C ARG A 39 -19.96 9.49 -11.51
N ALA A 40 -19.57 8.42 -12.18
CA ALA A 40 -19.18 7.19 -11.48
C ALA A 40 -17.97 7.45 -10.56
N GLN A 41 -18.01 6.86 -9.35
CA GLN A 41 -16.97 7.01 -8.33
C GLN A 41 -16.74 8.51 -8.00
N TYR A 42 -17.82 9.21 -7.67
CA TYR A 42 -17.81 10.66 -7.48
C TYR A 42 -16.83 11.12 -6.39
N LEU A 43 -16.71 10.34 -5.30
CA LEU A 43 -15.81 10.62 -4.18
C LEU A 43 -14.36 10.25 -4.52
N ASP A 44 -14.11 9.33 -5.44
CA ASP A 44 -12.77 8.96 -5.87
C ASP A 44 -12.19 10.10 -6.73
N SER A 45 -11.35 10.93 -6.11
CA SER A 45 -10.86 12.19 -6.69
C SER A 45 -9.69 12.00 -7.66
N MET A 46 -8.90 10.93 -7.50
CA MET A 46 -7.74 10.62 -8.33
C MET A 46 -8.14 9.80 -9.56
N ASP A 47 -7.50 10.07 -10.71
CA ASP A 47 -7.68 9.24 -11.90
C ASP A 47 -7.29 7.78 -11.63
N LEU A 48 -6.23 7.58 -10.84
CA LEU A 48 -5.73 6.27 -10.46
C LEU A 48 -6.73 5.46 -9.61
N GLU A 49 -7.48 6.11 -8.72
CA GLU A 49 -8.58 5.47 -7.96
C GLU A 49 -9.64 4.92 -8.91
N ARG A 50 -10.05 5.73 -9.89
CA ARG A 50 -11.07 5.36 -10.88
C ARG A 50 -10.61 4.27 -11.84
N GLU A 51 -9.36 4.32 -12.29
CA GLU A 51 -8.79 3.32 -13.19
C GLU A 51 -8.65 1.94 -12.50
N ARG A 52 -8.20 1.95 -11.23
CA ARG A 52 -7.99 0.72 -10.46
C ARG A 52 -9.25 0.22 -9.75
N GLY A 53 -10.32 1.03 -9.69
CA GLY A 53 -11.56 0.70 -8.99
C GLY A 53 -11.42 0.62 -7.47
N ILE A 54 -10.43 1.30 -6.90
CA ILE A 54 -10.13 1.28 -5.46
C ILE A 54 -10.06 2.71 -4.91
N THR A 55 -10.58 2.93 -3.73
CA THR A 55 -10.34 4.16 -2.98
C THR A 55 -8.96 4.10 -2.35
N ILE A 56 -8.13 5.09 -2.63
CA ILE A 56 -6.76 5.21 -2.09
C ILE A 56 -6.78 6.14 -0.88
N LYS A 57 -7.53 7.24 -0.96
CA LYS A 57 -7.58 8.26 0.07
C LYS A 57 -8.98 8.45 0.62
N ALA A 58 -9.09 8.52 1.95
CA ALA A 58 -10.37 8.75 2.60
C ALA A 58 -10.97 10.10 2.19
N GLN A 59 -12.27 10.12 1.90
CA GLN A 59 -13.04 11.32 1.62
C GLN A 59 -14.21 11.41 2.57
N ASN A 60 -14.57 12.64 2.98
CA ASN A 60 -15.73 12.85 3.82
C ASN A 60 -16.74 13.76 3.12
N VAL A 61 -18.02 13.46 3.30
CA VAL A 61 -19.10 14.27 2.74
C VAL A 61 -20.25 14.39 3.74
N ARG A 62 -20.84 15.58 3.81
CA ARG A 62 -22.05 15.87 4.59
C ARG A 62 -23.26 15.80 3.69
N VAL A 63 -24.25 14.97 4.03
CA VAL A 63 -25.48 14.80 3.28
C VAL A 63 -26.71 14.85 4.19
N PRO A 64 -27.85 15.44 3.76
CA PRO A 64 -29.09 15.46 4.52
C PRO A 64 -29.93 14.22 4.25
N TRP A 65 -30.60 13.67 5.28
CA TRP A 65 -31.60 12.64 5.11
C TRP A 65 -32.69 12.74 6.17
N LYS A 66 -33.95 12.94 5.79
CA LYS A 66 -35.15 12.97 6.67
C LYS A 66 -34.96 13.78 7.96
N GLY A 67 -34.39 14.99 7.86
CA GLY A 67 -34.12 15.88 9.00
C GLY A 67 -32.86 15.56 9.80
N HIS A 68 -32.10 14.53 9.42
CA HIS A 68 -30.79 14.21 9.97
C HIS A 68 -29.66 14.71 9.07
N THR A 69 -28.51 14.88 9.67
CA THR A 69 -27.26 15.21 8.97
C THR A 69 -26.34 14.00 9.04
N PHE A 70 -26.03 13.43 7.89
CA PHE A 70 -25.09 12.33 7.77
C PHE A 70 -23.70 12.85 7.42
N HIS A 71 -22.70 12.37 8.09
CA HIS A 71 -21.30 12.50 7.67
C HIS A 71 -20.83 11.13 7.20
N LEU A 72 -20.81 10.94 5.91
CA LEU A 72 -20.27 9.75 5.27
C LEU A 72 -18.75 9.94 5.12
N ILE A 73 -17.96 9.01 5.67
CA ILE A 73 -16.51 8.93 5.51
C ILE A 73 -16.21 7.72 4.65
N ASP A 74 -15.86 7.97 3.39
CA ASP A 74 -15.48 6.92 2.44
C ASP A 74 -14.04 6.51 2.68
N THR A 75 -13.79 5.21 2.95
CA THR A 75 -12.49 4.68 3.36
C THR A 75 -11.91 3.74 2.32
N PRO A 76 -10.57 3.63 2.22
CA PRO A 76 -9.95 2.57 1.44
C PRO A 76 -10.44 1.18 1.87
N GLY A 77 -10.46 0.23 0.94
CA GLY A 77 -10.85 -1.16 1.24
C GLY A 77 -9.68 -2.15 1.31
N HIS A 78 -8.47 -1.74 0.90
CA HIS A 78 -7.30 -2.63 0.78
C HIS A 78 -6.48 -2.67 2.07
N VAL A 79 -5.90 -3.84 2.38
CA VAL A 79 -5.10 -4.08 3.60
C VAL A 79 -3.93 -3.11 3.77
N ASP A 80 -3.25 -2.73 2.70
CA ASP A 80 -2.14 -1.77 2.73
C ASP A 80 -2.56 -0.40 3.32
N PHE A 81 -3.84 -0.06 3.22
CA PHE A 81 -4.42 1.18 3.74
C PHE A 81 -5.16 1.01 5.06
N GLY A 82 -4.98 -0.12 5.76
CA GLY A 82 -5.61 -0.39 7.06
C GLY A 82 -5.41 0.72 8.09
N TYR A 83 -4.28 1.43 8.00
CA TYR A 83 -4.00 2.60 8.83
C TYR A 83 -4.98 3.77 8.53
N GLU A 84 -5.29 4.04 7.25
CA GLU A 84 -6.26 5.09 6.89
C GLU A 84 -7.69 4.67 7.25
N VAL A 85 -8.01 3.38 7.14
CA VAL A 85 -9.28 2.83 7.62
C VAL A 85 -9.44 3.09 9.11
N SER A 86 -8.47 2.70 9.94
CA SER A 86 -8.51 2.91 11.39
C SER A 86 -8.72 4.37 11.79
N ARG A 87 -8.07 5.31 11.10
CA ARG A 87 -8.24 6.75 11.33
C ARG A 87 -9.66 7.22 11.04
N SER A 88 -10.19 6.80 9.91
CA SER A 88 -11.53 7.18 9.48
C SER A 88 -12.58 6.61 10.43
N LEU A 89 -12.39 5.37 10.88
CA LEU A 89 -13.28 4.72 11.85
C LEU A 89 -13.34 5.47 13.18
N ALA A 90 -12.22 5.99 13.67
CA ALA A 90 -12.21 6.80 14.91
C ALA A 90 -13.01 8.11 14.81
N ALA A 91 -13.35 8.55 13.60
CA ALA A 91 -14.23 9.69 13.37
C ALA A 91 -15.72 9.31 13.23
N CYS A 92 -16.08 8.04 13.49
CA CYS A 92 -17.44 7.51 13.29
C CYS A 92 -18.03 6.94 14.58
N GLU A 93 -19.37 6.80 14.60
CA GLU A 93 -20.14 6.05 15.61
C GLU A 93 -20.60 4.70 15.05
N GLY A 94 -20.57 4.50 13.75
CA GLY A 94 -20.94 3.24 13.14
C GLY A 94 -20.34 3.03 11.75
N VAL A 95 -20.55 1.84 11.22
CA VAL A 95 -20.11 1.44 9.89
C VAL A 95 -21.21 0.71 9.13
N VAL A 96 -21.23 0.89 7.82
CA VAL A 96 -22.02 0.07 6.90
C VAL A 96 -21.07 -0.98 6.32
N LEU A 97 -21.28 -2.23 6.70
CA LEU A 97 -20.52 -3.38 6.19
C LEU A 97 -21.18 -3.90 4.91
N VAL A 98 -20.52 -3.71 3.77
CA VAL A 98 -21.05 -4.13 2.47
C VAL A 98 -20.44 -5.46 2.05
N VAL A 99 -21.29 -6.46 1.85
CA VAL A 99 -20.91 -7.79 1.37
C VAL A 99 -21.60 -8.06 0.04
N ASP A 100 -20.89 -8.58 -0.94
CA ASP A 100 -21.45 -8.97 -2.24
C ASP A 100 -22.30 -10.22 -2.09
N ALA A 101 -23.57 -10.16 -2.49
CA ALA A 101 -24.52 -11.28 -2.42
C ALA A 101 -24.20 -12.44 -3.38
N ALA A 102 -23.20 -12.31 -4.24
CA ALA A 102 -22.72 -13.38 -5.13
C ALA A 102 -21.38 -13.98 -4.69
N GLN A 103 -20.59 -13.24 -3.86
CA GLN A 103 -19.25 -13.66 -3.44
C GLN A 103 -19.19 -13.99 -1.94
N GLY A 104 -19.98 -13.32 -1.08
CA GLY A 104 -20.00 -13.53 0.36
C GLY A 104 -18.83 -12.87 1.10
N ILE A 105 -18.47 -13.41 2.27
CA ILE A 105 -17.42 -12.88 3.12
C ILE A 105 -16.04 -13.11 2.48
N GLU A 106 -15.23 -12.07 2.44
CA GLU A 106 -13.84 -12.09 1.98
C GLU A 106 -12.87 -11.71 3.12
N ALA A 107 -11.56 -11.91 2.96
CA ALA A 107 -10.58 -11.69 4.03
C ALA A 107 -10.62 -10.26 4.57
N GLN A 108 -10.66 -9.26 3.69
CA GLN A 108 -10.75 -7.84 4.08
C GLN A 108 -12.09 -7.49 4.75
N THR A 109 -13.17 -8.23 4.45
CA THR A 109 -14.46 -8.07 5.13
C THR A 109 -14.28 -8.35 6.63
N LEU A 110 -13.61 -9.46 6.95
CA LEU A 110 -13.33 -9.84 8.34
C LEU A 110 -12.40 -8.84 9.03
N ALA A 111 -11.28 -8.50 8.39
CA ALA A 111 -10.30 -7.58 8.94
C ALA A 111 -10.94 -6.21 9.26
N ASN A 112 -11.68 -5.63 8.31
CA ASN A 112 -12.34 -4.35 8.52
C ASN A 112 -13.46 -4.43 9.59
N CYS A 113 -14.15 -5.57 9.68
CA CYS A 113 -15.15 -5.80 10.72
C CYS A 113 -14.51 -5.82 12.11
N TYR A 114 -13.36 -6.50 12.27
CA TYR A 114 -12.63 -6.52 13.53
C TYR A 114 -12.12 -5.13 13.92
N LEU A 115 -11.60 -4.34 12.98
CA LEU A 115 -11.20 -2.94 13.24
C LEU A 115 -12.40 -2.08 13.72
N ALA A 116 -13.59 -2.29 13.15
CA ALA A 116 -14.80 -1.60 13.60
C ALA A 116 -15.21 -2.03 15.02
N LEU A 117 -15.12 -3.33 15.35
CA LEU A 117 -15.39 -3.86 16.69
C LEU A 117 -14.38 -3.35 17.73
N GLU A 118 -13.10 -3.33 17.41
CA GLU A 118 -12.05 -2.76 18.27
C GLU A 118 -12.29 -1.26 18.55
N SER A 119 -12.84 -0.56 17.56
CA SER A 119 -13.24 0.85 17.70
C SER A 119 -14.62 1.03 18.38
N ASN A 120 -15.25 -0.07 18.81
CA ASN A 120 -16.56 -0.08 19.46
C ASN A 120 -17.67 0.61 18.64
N LEU A 121 -17.66 0.40 17.32
CA LEU A 121 -18.63 0.97 16.39
C LEU A 121 -19.84 0.05 16.18
N GLU A 122 -21.01 0.66 15.95
CA GLU A 122 -22.21 -0.08 15.53
C GLU A 122 -22.05 -0.53 14.06
N ILE A 123 -22.38 -1.80 13.79
CA ILE A 123 -22.24 -2.39 12.45
C ILE A 123 -23.63 -2.59 11.83
N VAL A 124 -23.88 -1.94 10.72
CA VAL A 124 -25.05 -2.17 9.87
C VAL A 124 -24.62 -3.00 8.66
N ALA A 125 -24.94 -4.28 8.66
CA ALA A 125 -24.55 -5.20 7.57
C ALA A 125 -25.55 -5.15 6.41
N VAL A 126 -25.01 -5.14 5.18
CA VAL A 126 -25.82 -5.18 3.96
C VAL A 126 -25.26 -6.18 2.95
N LEU A 127 -26.16 -6.92 2.31
CA LEU A 127 -25.88 -7.75 1.14
C LEU A 127 -26.20 -6.94 -0.12
N ASN A 128 -25.14 -6.58 -0.84
CA ASN A 128 -25.23 -5.77 -2.06
C ASN A 128 -25.23 -6.64 -3.32
N LYS A 129 -25.60 -6.04 -4.44
CA LYS A 129 -25.68 -6.67 -5.77
C LYS A 129 -26.73 -7.79 -5.88
N ILE A 130 -27.84 -7.65 -5.16
CA ILE A 130 -28.96 -8.60 -5.24
C ILE A 130 -29.60 -8.68 -6.63
N ASP A 131 -29.27 -7.74 -7.52
CA ASP A 131 -29.69 -7.68 -8.92
C ASP A 131 -28.92 -8.68 -9.82
N LEU A 132 -27.83 -9.27 -9.34
CA LEU A 132 -27.05 -10.23 -10.11
C LEU A 132 -27.73 -11.61 -10.16
N PRO A 133 -27.72 -12.31 -11.31
CA PRO A 133 -28.30 -13.66 -11.42
C PRO A 133 -27.64 -14.70 -10.49
N ALA A 134 -26.38 -14.48 -10.11
CA ALA A 134 -25.61 -15.36 -9.22
C ALA A 134 -25.78 -15.01 -7.73
N ALA A 135 -26.57 -13.97 -7.39
CA ALA A 135 -26.79 -13.57 -6.01
C ALA A 135 -27.61 -14.61 -5.24
N ASP A 136 -27.13 -14.94 -4.04
CA ASP A 136 -27.81 -15.82 -3.09
C ASP A 136 -27.85 -15.15 -1.69
N PRO A 137 -28.74 -14.15 -1.51
CA PRO A 137 -28.77 -13.36 -0.28
C PRO A 137 -29.09 -14.19 0.97
N ASP A 138 -29.93 -15.23 0.85
CA ASP A 138 -30.33 -16.06 2.01
C ASP A 138 -29.13 -16.87 2.52
N ARG A 139 -28.38 -17.45 1.61
CA ARG A 139 -27.16 -18.21 1.93
C ARG A 139 -26.11 -17.33 2.60
N TYR A 140 -25.81 -16.17 2.01
CA TYR A 140 -24.77 -15.30 2.54
C TYR A 140 -25.19 -14.55 3.80
N ALA A 141 -26.47 -14.33 4.04
CA ALA A 141 -26.95 -13.85 5.33
C ALA A 141 -26.66 -14.86 6.45
N MET A 142 -26.92 -16.14 6.23
CA MET A 142 -26.56 -17.22 7.18
C MET A 142 -25.05 -17.35 7.38
N GLU A 143 -24.24 -17.11 6.33
CA GLU A 143 -22.78 -17.11 6.44
C GLU A 143 -22.29 -15.95 7.33
N ILE A 144 -22.85 -14.74 7.15
CA ILE A 144 -22.54 -13.57 7.98
C ILE A 144 -22.94 -13.80 9.43
N GLU A 145 -24.14 -14.35 9.68
CA GLU A 145 -24.59 -14.69 11.03
C GLU A 145 -23.64 -15.68 11.72
N LYS A 146 -23.26 -16.74 11.02
CA LYS A 146 -22.34 -17.77 11.56
C LYS A 146 -20.96 -17.19 11.88
N VAL A 147 -20.41 -16.33 11.02
CA VAL A 147 -19.03 -15.87 11.09
C VAL A 147 -18.88 -14.61 11.93
N LEU A 148 -19.80 -13.66 11.80
CA LEU A 148 -19.74 -12.35 12.47
C LEU A 148 -20.71 -12.22 13.64
N GLY A 149 -21.67 -13.16 13.78
CA GLY A 149 -22.67 -13.12 14.84
C GLY A 149 -23.77 -12.08 14.63
N ILE A 150 -23.90 -11.51 13.42
CA ILE A 150 -24.97 -10.57 13.07
C ILE A 150 -26.16 -11.37 12.59
N PRO A 151 -27.37 -11.28 13.24
CA PRO A 151 -28.54 -12.07 12.86
C PRO A 151 -28.91 -11.89 11.38
N ALA A 152 -29.20 -12.98 10.69
CA ALA A 152 -29.54 -12.95 9.26
C ALA A 152 -30.75 -12.06 8.93
N GLU A 153 -31.69 -11.91 9.87
CA GLU A 153 -32.88 -11.06 9.79
C GLU A 153 -32.54 -9.56 9.84
N ASP A 154 -31.42 -9.19 10.47
CA ASP A 154 -30.94 -7.80 10.60
C ASP A 154 -30.12 -7.34 9.40
N ILE A 155 -29.82 -8.24 8.45
CA ILE A 155 -28.99 -7.94 7.29
C ILE A 155 -29.86 -7.42 6.14
N LEU A 156 -29.63 -6.18 5.75
CA LEU A 156 -30.35 -5.54 4.66
C LEU A 156 -29.92 -6.09 3.30
N ARG A 157 -30.85 -6.14 2.37
CA ARG A 157 -30.64 -6.60 0.99
C ARG A 157 -30.78 -5.43 0.03
N ILE A 158 -29.69 -5.07 -0.64
CA ILE A 158 -29.64 -3.87 -1.47
C ILE A 158 -29.05 -4.15 -2.86
N SER A 159 -29.36 -3.27 -3.79
CA SER A 159 -28.59 -3.09 -5.01
C SER A 159 -28.18 -1.62 -5.12
N ALA A 160 -26.94 -1.33 -4.85
CA ALA A 160 -26.39 0.01 -5.03
C ALA A 160 -26.51 0.49 -6.49
N LYS A 161 -26.42 -0.43 -7.45
CA LYS A 161 -26.57 -0.14 -8.88
C LYS A 161 -27.98 0.33 -9.25
N THR A 162 -29.01 -0.36 -8.77
CA THR A 162 -30.40 -0.05 -9.11
C THR A 162 -31.09 0.87 -8.11
N GLY A 163 -30.51 1.03 -6.90
CA GLY A 163 -31.06 1.81 -5.80
C GLY A 163 -32.04 1.07 -4.90
N VAL A 164 -32.35 -0.18 -5.21
CA VAL A 164 -33.26 -1.00 -4.39
C VAL A 164 -32.69 -1.23 -3.00
N GLY A 165 -33.50 -1.03 -1.95
CA GLY A 165 -33.12 -1.22 -0.54
C GLY A 165 -32.22 -0.11 0.04
N VAL A 166 -31.77 0.87 -0.76
CA VAL A 166 -30.88 1.94 -0.26
C VAL A 166 -31.63 2.96 0.61
N PRO A 167 -32.87 3.38 0.31
CA PRO A 167 -33.62 4.23 1.23
C PRO A 167 -33.85 3.58 2.60
N GLU A 168 -34.11 2.28 2.63
CA GLU A 168 -34.30 1.48 3.85
C GLU A 168 -32.97 1.42 4.65
N LEU A 169 -31.84 1.28 3.97
CA LEU A 169 -30.53 1.37 4.60
C LEU A 169 -30.30 2.74 5.25
N LEU A 170 -30.65 3.84 4.57
CA LEU A 170 -30.50 5.19 5.13
C LEU A 170 -31.40 5.41 6.35
N ASP A 171 -32.59 4.81 6.37
CA ASP A 171 -33.49 4.85 7.52
C ASP A 171 -32.92 4.01 8.69
N GLU A 172 -32.35 2.84 8.39
CA GLU A 172 -31.74 1.96 9.40
C GLU A 172 -30.50 2.59 10.03
N ILE A 173 -29.71 3.35 9.28
CA ILE A 173 -28.59 4.14 9.81
C ILE A 173 -29.07 5.13 10.88
N ILE A 174 -30.24 5.77 10.71
CA ILE A 174 -30.81 6.67 11.72
C ILE A 174 -31.14 5.91 13.00
N VAL A 175 -31.69 4.69 12.87
CA VAL A 175 -32.18 3.90 14.01
C VAL A 175 -31.04 3.25 14.77
N ARG A 176 -30.09 2.62 14.06
CA ARG A 176 -29.05 1.77 14.66
C ARG A 176 -27.80 2.54 15.07
N ILE A 177 -27.30 3.44 14.22
CA ILE A 177 -26.08 4.18 14.54
C ILE A 177 -26.41 5.26 15.58
N PRO A 178 -25.75 5.23 16.75
CA PRO A 178 -26.02 6.22 17.80
C PRO A 178 -25.58 7.63 17.37
N PRO A 179 -26.20 8.68 17.92
CA PRO A 179 -25.71 10.03 17.73
C PRO A 179 -24.35 10.22 18.40
N PRO A 180 -23.52 11.15 17.90
CA PRO A 180 -22.24 11.46 18.52
C PRO A 180 -22.43 12.03 19.92
N LYS A 181 -21.44 11.79 20.79
CA LYS A 181 -21.39 12.38 22.13
C LYS A 181 -20.51 13.63 22.10
N GLY A 182 -20.75 14.56 23.02
CA GLY A 182 -19.92 15.75 23.17
C GLY A 182 -20.62 16.87 23.96
N ASP A 183 -19.82 17.73 24.59
CA ASP A 183 -20.31 18.89 25.33
C ASP A 183 -19.91 20.17 24.59
N VAL A 184 -20.90 20.95 24.20
CA VAL A 184 -20.72 22.21 23.49
C VAL A 184 -20.09 23.31 24.33
N ASN A 185 -20.18 23.20 25.66
CA ASN A 185 -19.63 24.16 26.60
C ASN A 185 -18.24 23.80 27.14
N ALA A 186 -17.76 22.60 26.84
CA ALA A 186 -16.42 22.17 27.17
C ALA A 186 -15.36 22.92 26.35
N PRO A 187 -14.09 22.90 26.75
CA PRO A 187 -12.98 23.34 25.91
C PRO A 187 -12.99 22.58 24.58
N LEU A 188 -12.60 23.28 23.50
CA LEU A 188 -12.51 22.66 22.18
C LEU A 188 -11.57 21.45 22.20
N GLN A 189 -12.05 20.32 21.70
CA GLN A 189 -11.25 19.16 21.32
C GLN A 189 -11.70 18.71 19.95
N ALA A 190 -10.82 18.80 18.95
CA ALA A 190 -11.07 18.31 17.61
C ALA A 190 -9.95 17.35 17.21
N LEU A 191 -10.33 16.24 16.56
CA LEU A 191 -9.44 15.22 16.05
C LEU A 191 -9.14 15.50 14.58
N ILE A 192 -7.88 15.58 14.19
CA ILE A 192 -7.48 15.53 12.78
C ILE A 192 -7.38 14.07 12.37
N PHE A 193 -8.24 13.62 11.44
CA PHE A 193 -8.18 12.24 10.93
C PHE A 193 -7.53 12.12 9.55
N ASP A 194 -7.43 13.23 8.79
CA ASP A 194 -6.66 13.30 7.53
C ASP A 194 -6.17 14.71 7.27
N SER A 195 -5.08 14.88 6.50
CA SER A 195 -4.57 16.17 6.06
C SER A 195 -4.05 16.08 4.63
N GLN A 196 -4.36 17.11 3.84
CA GLN A 196 -3.94 17.23 2.44
C GLN A 196 -3.29 18.58 2.22
N TYR A 197 -2.29 18.61 1.37
CA TYR A 197 -1.68 19.87 0.92
C TYR A 197 -2.33 20.34 -0.39
N ASP A 198 -2.89 21.53 -0.33
CA ASP A 198 -3.40 22.25 -1.48
C ASP A 198 -2.42 23.38 -1.84
N THR A 199 -2.06 23.50 -3.12
CA THR A 199 -1.05 24.48 -3.58
C THR A 199 -1.46 25.93 -3.35
N TYR A 200 -2.76 26.22 -3.24
CA TYR A 200 -3.31 27.57 -3.05
C TYR A 200 -3.71 27.85 -1.60
N ARG A 201 -4.20 26.82 -0.90
CA ARG A 201 -4.80 26.95 0.44
C ARG A 201 -3.87 26.47 1.55
N GLY A 202 -2.73 25.85 1.22
CA GLY A 202 -1.85 25.20 2.18
C GLY A 202 -2.43 23.89 2.70
N VAL A 203 -2.17 23.56 3.95
CA VAL A 203 -2.69 22.32 4.56
C VAL A 203 -4.18 22.47 4.85
N VAL A 204 -4.98 21.56 4.28
CA VAL A 204 -6.41 21.39 4.53
C VAL A 204 -6.56 20.10 5.36
N SER A 205 -6.90 20.26 6.64
CA SER A 205 -7.08 19.14 7.56
C SER A 205 -8.55 18.73 7.65
N SER A 206 -8.85 17.46 7.49
CA SER A 206 -10.16 16.87 7.80
C SER A 206 -10.25 16.65 9.29
N ILE A 207 -11.26 17.25 9.91
CA ILE A 207 -11.42 17.27 11.36
C ILE A 207 -12.78 16.75 11.80
N ARG A 208 -12.82 16.16 12.99
CA ARG A 208 -14.04 15.93 13.75
C ARG A 208 -13.97 16.66 15.08
N VAL A 209 -14.97 17.47 15.37
CA VAL A 209 -15.12 18.12 16.67
C VAL A 209 -15.72 17.13 17.65
N MET A 210 -15.00 16.86 18.77
CA MET A 210 -15.47 15.98 19.84
C MET A 210 -16.17 16.79 20.92
N ASN A 211 -15.57 17.90 21.36
CA ASN A 211 -16.11 18.80 22.37
C ASN A 211 -15.89 20.25 21.97
N GLY A 212 -16.68 21.16 22.58
CA GLY A 212 -16.55 22.60 22.36
C GLY A 212 -17.00 23.05 20.97
N ARG A 213 -16.53 24.20 20.56
CA ARG A 213 -16.83 24.81 19.25
C ARG A 213 -15.58 25.36 18.59
N MET A 214 -15.49 25.21 17.29
CA MET A 214 -14.45 25.81 16.48
C MET A 214 -15.05 26.94 15.62
N ASN A 215 -14.45 28.12 15.66
CA ASN A 215 -14.88 29.28 14.91
C ASN A 215 -13.72 29.82 14.05
N SER A 216 -14.05 30.46 12.91
CA SER A 216 -13.06 31.17 12.11
C SER A 216 -12.42 32.32 12.93
N GLY A 217 -11.13 32.60 12.71
CA GLY A 217 -10.37 33.59 13.47
C GLY A 217 -9.90 33.15 14.85
N SER A 218 -10.27 31.94 15.33
CA SER A 218 -9.78 31.40 16.59
C SER A 218 -8.30 31.04 16.50
N LYS A 219 -7.55 31.31 17.59
CA LYS A 219 -6.18 30.82 17.71
C LYS A 219 -6.17 29.41 18.28
N LEU A 220 -5.68 28.47 17.51
CA LEU A 220 -5.63 27.06 17.86
C LEU A 220 -4.25 26.64 18.38
N LEU A 221 -4.26 25.65 19.27
CA LEU A 221 -3.08 24.92 19.74
C LEU A 221 -3.21 23.46 19.27
N PHE A 222 -2.21 22.99 18.57
CA PHE A 222 -2.03 21.59 18.18
C PHE A 222 -1.31 20.91 19.35
N MET A 223 -2.01 20.00 20.04
CA MET A 223 -1.59 19.59 21.40
C MET A 223 -0.35 18.71 21.42
N GLN A 224 -0.08 17.93 20.36
CA GLN A 224 1.10 17.07 20.28
C GLN A 224 2.31 17.83 19.73
N THR A 225 2.15 18.52 18.61
CA THR A 225 3.23 19.29 17.98
C THR A 225 3.56 20.60 18.68
N LYS A 226 2.67 21.07 19.57
CA LYS A 226 2.75 22.36 20.27
C LYS A 226 2.73 23.58 19.33
N ALA A 227 2.43 23.37 18.07
CA ALA A 227 2.27 24.44 17.09
C ALA A 227 1.02 25.27 17.40
N THR A 228 1.06 26.55 17.05
CA THR A 228 -0.07 27.46 17.23
C THR A 228 -0.37 28.18 15.94
N HIS A 229 -1.62 28.07 15.46
CA HIS A 229 -2.07 28.66 14.22
C HIS A 229 -3.41 29.38 14.39
N GLU A 230 -3.70 30.33 13.51
CA GLU A 230 -4.99 31.01 13.44
C GLU A 230 -5.86 30.34 12.39
N VAL A 231 -7.12 30.12 12.72
CA VAL A 231 -8.12 29.56 11.80
C VAL A 231 -8.41 30.60 10.70
N ILE A 232 -8.03 30.28 9.46
CA ILE A 232 -8.36 31.08 8.29
C ILE A 232 -9.77 30.75 7.82
N GLU A 233 -10.06 29.46 7.69
CA GLU A 233 -11.35 28.95 7.21
C GLU A 233 -11.68 27.62 7.85
N ILE A 234 -12.94 27.42 8.19
CA ILE A 234 -13.53 26.12 8.50
C ILE A 234 -14.73 25.88 7.60
N GLY A 235 -15.01 24.64 7.31
CA GLY A 235 -16.15 24.33 6.45
C GLY A 235 -16.54 22.85 6.48
N ALA A 236 -17.56 22.52 5.70
CA ALA A 236 -18.01 21.17 5.45
C ALA A 236 -17.95 20.86 3.96
N ARG A 237 -17.74 19.59 3.60
CA ARG A 237 -17.81 19.11 2.21
C ARG A 237 -19.26 18.69 1.89
N MET A 238 -19.98 19.48 1.07
CA MET A 238 -21.39 19.30 0.73
C MET A 238 -21.65 19.23 -0.80
N PRO A 239 -21.24 18.24 -1.54
CA PRO A 239 -19.93 17.59 -1.73
C PRO A 239 -18.78 18.54 -2.01
N VAL A 240 -19.11 19.78 -2.42
CA VAL A 240 -18.10 20.85 -2.61
C VAL A 240 -17.75 21.44 -1.25
N SER A 241 -16.49 21.78 -1.04
CA SER A 241 -16.04 22.48 0.16
C SER A 241 -16.80 23.80 0.35
N THR A 242 -17.57 23.90 1.39
CA THR A 242 -18.42 25.05 1.69
C THR A 242 -18.04 25.62 3.05
N PRO A 243 -17.58 26.87 3.14
CA PRO A 243 -17.27 27.53 4.40
C PRO A 243 -18.48 27.59 5.33
N VAL A 244 -18.24 27.40 6.64
CA VAL A 244 -19.23 27.56 7.70
C VAL A 244 -18.72 28.49 8.80
N ALA A 245 -19.62 29.10 9.54
CA ALA A 245 -19.22 30.03 10.62
C ALA A 245 -18.68 29.28 11.84
N GLU A 246 -19.21 28.09 12.12
CA GLU A 246 -18.93 27.32 13.32
C GLU A 246 -19.02 25.82 13.02
N LEU A 247 -18.16 25.03 13.67
CA LEU A 247 -18.30 23.57 13.80
C LEU A 247 -18.42 23.22 15.28
N GLY A 248 -19.49 22.51 15.62
CA GLY A 248 -19.80 22.05 16.97
C GLY A 248 -19.51 20.57 17.21
N PRO A 249 -19.76 20.06 18.42
CA PRO A 249 -19.53 18.65 18.74
C PRO A 249 -20.26 17.71 17.77
N GLY A 250 -19.61 16.61 17.42
CA GLY A 250 -20.11 15.61 16.48
C GLY A 250 -20.01 15.99 15.00
N GLU A 251 -19.71 17.24 14.67
CA GLU A 251 -19.60 17.66 13.28
C GLU A 251 -18.24 17.30 12.67
N VAL A 252 -18.31 16.80 11.43
CA VAL A 252 -17.14 16.55 10.58
C VAL A 252 -17.03 17.66 9.56
N GLY A 253 -15.81 18.17 9.37
CA GLY A 253 -15.55 19.26 8.47
C GLY A 253 -14.07 19.35 8.06
N TYR A 254 -13.68 20.51 7.56
CA TYR A 254 -12.29 20.80 7.23
C TYR A 254 -11.82 22.08 7.94
N LEU A 255 -10.52 22.15 8.17
CA LEU A 255 -9.79 23.25 8.78
C LEU A 255 -8.67 23.73 7.85
N ILE A 256 -8.57 25.03 7.65
CA ILE A 256 -7.45 25.71 7.01
C ILE A 256 -6.91 26.73 8.01
N ALA A 257 -5.64 26.58 8.38
CA ALA A 257 -4.99 27.39 9.39
C ALA A 257 -3.63 27.96 8.94
N GLY A 258 -3.43 28.10 7.61
CA GLY A 258 -2.18 28.64 7.06
C GLY A 258 -0.94 27.80 7.32
N ILE A 259 -1.11 26.53 7.65
CA ILE A 259 -0.04 25.59 7.91
C ILE A 259 0.64 25.25 6.57
N LYS A 260 1.97 25.29 6.56
CA LYS A 260 2.78 25.02 5.36
C LYS A 260 3.39 23.63 5.36
N ASP A 261 3.51 23.01 6.52
CA ASP A 261 4.05 21.67 6.71
C ASP A 261 2.98 20.75 7.30
N VAL A 262 2.60 19.71 6.55
CA VAL A 262 1.64 18.68 7.03
C VAL A 262 2.14 18.01 8.32
N GLY A 263 3.44 17.99 8.56
CA GLY A 263 4.03 17.51 9.81
C GLY A 263 3.53 18.23 11.07
N GLU A 264 3.04 19.47 10.95
CA GLU A 264 2.44 20.22 12.07
C GLU A 264 0.95 19.88 12.29
N ALA A 265 0.27 19.36 11.26
CA ALA A 265 -1.14 18.97 11.32
C ALA A 265 -1.29 17.47 10.98
N ARG A 266 -0.57 16.64 11.71
CA ARG A 266 -0.57 15.18 11.49
C ARG A 266 -1.95 14.59 11.78
N SER A 267 -2.28 13.55 11.08
CA SER A 267 -3.45 12.74 11.47
C SER A 267 -3.24 12.16 12.86
N GLY A 268 -4.29 12.18 13.68
CA GLY A 268 -4.22 11.83 15.10
C GLY A 268 -3.86 13.00 16.01
N GLU A 269 -3.58 14.19 15.46
CA GLU A 269 -3.35 15.41 16.24
C GLU A 269 -4.65 15.88 16.89
N THR A 270 -4.56 16.30 18.14
CA THR A 270 -5.65 16.94 18.86
C THR A 270 -5.52 18.46 18.79
N VAL A 271 -6.56 19.10 18.29
CA VAL A 271 -6.62 20.55 18.16
C VAL A 271 -7.53 21.13 19.25
N THR A 272 -7.03 22.15 19.96
CA THR A 272 -7.78 22.91 20.98
C THR A 272 -7.60 24.41 20.78
N THR A 273 -8.31 25.23 21.53
CA THR A 273 -8.09 26.70 21.54
C THR A 273 -6.87 27.06 22.41
N ALA A 274 -6.06 28.02 21.97
CA ALA A 274 -4.86 28.43 22.69
C ALA A 274 -5.17 29.13 24.02
N ILE A 275 -6.36 29.72 24.18
CA ILE A 275 -6.74 30.50 25.41
C ILE A 275 -7.41 29.61 26.44
N ASN A 276 -8.31 28.72 26.00
CA ASN A 276 -9.04 27.78 26.87
C ASN A 276 -8.75 26.35 26.36
N SER A 277 -7.53 25.89 26.61
CA SER A 277 -7.05 24.61 26.12
C SER A 277 -7.66 23.44 26.89
N ALA A 278 -8.00 22.38 26.17
CA ALA A 278 -8.27 21.07 26.76
C ALA A 278 -7.00 20.54 27.44
N THR A 279 -7.18 19.75 28.48
CA THR A 279 -6.09 19.17 29.28
C THR A 279 -5.63 17.81 28.76
N GLU A 280 -6.52 17.09 28.10
CA GLU A 280 -6.28 15.73 27.60
C GLU A 280 -6.24 15.72 26.09
N VAL A 281 -5.27 15.00 25.55
CA VAL A 281 -5.24 14.66 24.11
C VAL A 281 -6.21 13.53 23.85
N LEU A 282 -6.84 13.56 22.68
CA LEU A 282 -7.62 12.42 22.20
C LEU A 282 -6.67 11.25 21.90
N ASP A 283 -7.17 10.03 22.00
CA ASP A 283 -6.37 8.86 21.64
C ASP A 283 -5.83 9.04 20.23
N GLY A 284 -4.51 9.19 20.17
CA GLY A 284 -3.79 9.44 18.93
C GLY A 284 -3.51 8.15 18.18
N TYR A 285 -3.34 8.28 16.88
CA TYR A 285 -2.90 7.17 16.04
C TYR A 285 -1.41 6.90 16.22
N ARG A 286 -1.03 5.64 16.03
CA ARG A 286 0.38 5.30 15.88
C ARG A 286 0.85 5.72 14.49
N ASP A 287 2.08 6.22 14.39
CA ASP A 287 2.66 6.48 13.07
C ASP A 287 2.76 5.16 12.29
N PRO A 288 2.32 5.15 11.03
CA PRO A 288 2.45 3.96 10.19
C PRO A 288 3.93 3.64 10.00
N LYS A 289 4.29 2.38 10.20
CA LYS A 289 5.66 1.90 9.97
C LYS A 289 5.74 1.32 8.57
N PRO A 290 6.69 1.77 7.75
CA PRO A 290 6.95 1.12 6.47
C PRO A 290 7.31 -0.35 6.66
N MET A 291 6.79 -1.17 5.77
CA MET A 291 6.99 -2.63 5.78
C MET A 291 7.76 -3.11 4.56
N VAL A 292 7.60 -2.40 3.43
CA VAL A 292 8.20 -2.71 2.14
C VAL A 292 9.11 -1.57 1.75
N PHE A 293 10.32 -1.89 1.31
CA PHE A 293 11.33 -0.92 0.93
C PHE A 293 11.80 -1.19 -0.49
N CYS A 294 11.98 -0.13 -1.28
CA CYS A 294 12.68 -0.22 -2.55
C CYS A 294 13.47 1.06 -2.83
N GLY A 295 14.53 0.94 -3.63
CA GLY A 295 15.22 2.10 -4.19
C GLY A 295 14.47 2.62 -5.41
N LEU A 296 14.22 3.93 -5.47
CA LEU A 296 13.69 4.62 -6.64
C LEU A 296 14.79 5.48 -7.25
N PHE A 297 15.11 5.20 -8.51
CA PHE A 297 16.18 5.88 -9.24
C PHE A 297 15.60 6.48 -10.53
N PRO A 298 15.92 7.74 -10.87
CA PRO A 298 15.54 8.30 -12.15
C PRO A 298 16.35 7.62 -13.26
N ILE A 299 15.73 7.40 -14.43
CA ILE A 299 16.43 6.87 -15.62
C ILE A 299 17.49 7.87 -16.09
N ASP A 300 17.15 9.15 -16.07
CA ASP A 300 18.09 10.23 -16.34
C ASP A 300 18.62 10.79 -15.01
N GLY A 301 19.93 10.77 -14.82
CA GLY A 301 20.57 11.26 -13.59
C GLY A 301 20.31 12.74 -13.30
N ASP A 302 20.00 13.53 -14.33
CA ASP A 302 19.68 14.95 -14.17
C ASP A 302 18.32 15.17 -13.48
N ASP A 303 17.45 14.16 -13.46
CA ASP A 303 16.14 14.19 -12.79
C ASP A 303 16.20 13.88 -11.27
N PHE A 304 17.37 13.71 -10.68
CA PHE A 304 17.49 13.42 -9.24
C PHE A 304 16.86 14.52 -8.36
N GLU A 305 17.10 15.80 -8.69
CA GLU A 305 16.51 16.91 -7.94
C GLU A 305 15.00 16.98 -8.12
N ASN A 306 14.50 16.70 -9.33
CA ASN A 306 13.07 16.62 -9.62
C ASN A 306 12.41 15.49 -8.80
N LEU A 307 13.07 14.34 -8.70
CA LEU A 307 12.59 13.22 -7.88
C LEU A 307 12.53 13.60 -6.40
N ARG A 308 13.54 14.29 -5.88
CA ARG A 308 13.56 14.78 -4.49
C ARG A 308 12.38 15.70 -4.20
N GLU A 309 12.16 16.71 -5.05
CA GLU A 309 11.04 17.63 -4.87
C GLU A 309 9.68 16.92 -4.99
N SER A 310 9.56 15.96 -5.91
CA SER A 310 8.33 15.19 -6.12
C SER A 310 8.02 14.31 -4.91
N LEU A 311 9.01 13.64 -4.33
CA LEU A 311 8.86 12.86 -3.08
C LEU A 311 8.47 13.76 -1.90
N GLN A 312 9.04 14.97 -1.79
CA GLN A 312 8.63 15.94 -0.77
C GLN A 312 7.16 16.34 -0.93
N ARG A 313 6.71 16.63 -2.15
CA ARG A 313 5.31 16.97 -2.44
C ARG A 313 4.36 15.82 -2.18
N LEU A 314 4.74 14.60 -2.55
CA LEU A 314 3.93 13.41 -2.24
C LEU A 314 3.81 13.19 -0.73
N LYS A 315 4.91 13.33 0.01
CA LYS A 315 4.92 13.17 1.47
C LYS A 315 4.02 14.18 2.18
N LEU A 316 3.80 15.38 1.60
CA LEU A 316 2.82 16.34 2.11
C LEU A 316 1.39 15.80 2.08
N ASN A 317 1.09 14.88 1.15
CA ASN A 317 -0.23 14.29 0.99
C ASN A 317 -0.32 12.86 1.54
N ASP A 318 0.83 12.24 1.80
CA ASP A 318 0.91 10.85 2.28
C ASP A 318 2.03 10.74 3.31
N ALA A 319 1.67 10.91 4.58
CA ALA A 319 2.60 10.88 5.70
C ALA A 319 3.23 9.48 5.93
N SER A 320 2.72 8.44 5.29
CA SER A 320 3.24 7.07 5.43
C SER A 320 4.49 6.81 4.60
N ILE A 321 4.79 7.68 3.62
CA ILE A 321 5.99 7.57 2.79
C ILE A 321 7.22 7.97 3.61
N ALA A 322 8.14 7.03 3.80
CA ALA A 322 9.49 7.30 4.29
C ALA A 322 10.47 7.28 3.11
N TYR A 323 11.42 8.19 3.08
CA TYR A 323 12.48 8.15 2.07
C TYR A 323 13.77 8.79 2.59
N GLU A 324 14.90 8.27 2.12
CA GLU A 324 16.23 8.78 2.39
C GLU A 324 17.09 8.69 1.12
N PRO A 325 18.10 9.55 0.96
CA PRO A 325 18.99 9.50 -0.18
C PRO A 325 19.74 8.16 -0.25
N GLU A 326 19.79 7.57 -1.45
CA GLU A 326 20.52 6.33 -1.74
C GLU A 326 21.42 6.54 -2.96
N SER A 327 22.56 5.87 -2.99
CA SER A 327 23.45 5.84 -4.14
C SER A 327 23.75 4.42 -4.56
N SER A 328 23.60 4.12 -5.83
CA SER A 328 23.94 2.84 -6.45
C SER A 328 25.09 3.00 -7.42
N GLY A 329 26.06 2.11 -7.35
CA GLY A 329 27.18 2.10 -8.31
C GLY A 329 26.72 1.85 -9.75
N ALA A 330 25.57 1.23 -9.92
CA ALA A 330 24.98 0.89 -11.22
C ALA A 330 23.95 1.91 -11.71
N LEU A 331 23.11 2.47 -10.79
CA LEU A 331 21.95 3.33 -11.11
C LEU A 331 22.19 4.81 -10.81
N GLY A 332 23.30 5.16 -10.14
CA GLY A 332 23.58 6.54 -9.74
C GLY A 332 22.88 6.95 -8.44
N PHE A 333 22.40 8.20 -8.38
CA PHE A 333 21.72 8.74 -7.21
C PHE A 333 20.22 8.52 -7.29
N GLY A 334 19.60 8.18 -6.16
CA GLY A 334 18.18 7.92 -6.00
C GLY A 334 17.75 8.05 -4.55
N PHE A 335 16.62 7.43 -4.22
CA PHE A 335 16.11 7.41 -2.85
C PHE A 335 15.69 6.00 -2.46
N ARG A 336 16.07 5.58 -1.26
CA ARG A 336 15.51 4.44 -0.56
C ARG A 336 14.17 4.86 0.01
N CYS A 337 13.09 4.21 -0.45
CA CYS A 337 11.73 4.54 -0.06
C CYS A 337 11.11 3.39 0.72
N GLY A 338 10.36 3.72 1.78
CA GLY A 338 9.59 2.79 2.58
C GLY A 338 8.10 3.01 2.39
N PHE A 339 7.33 1.93 2.27
CA PHE A 339 5.91 1.88 1.95
C PHE A 339 5.16 0.96 2.91
N LEU A 340 3.84 1.17 3.04
CA LEU A 340 2.97 0.33 3.88
C LEU A 340 2.84 -1.10 3.35
N GLY A 341 2.82 -1.26 2.02
CA GLY A 341 2.72 -2.53 1.33
C GLY A 341 3.04 -2.40 -0.15
N LEU A 342 2.81 -3.45 -0.93
CA LEU A 342 3.10 -3.48 -2.36
C LEU A 342 2.22 -2.55 -3.17
N LEU A 343 0.91 -2.59 -2.93
CA LEU A 343 -0.03 -1.74 -3.66
C LEU A 343 0.28 -0.26 -3.39
N HIS A 344 0.63 0.08 -2.14
CA HIS A 344 1.07 1.43 -1.80
C HIS A 344 2.32 1.83 -2.57
N MET A 345 3.34 0.95 -2.67
CA MET A 345 4.55 1.17 -3.45
C MET A 345 4.24 1.41 -4.94
N GLU A 346 3.37 0.59 -5.54
CA GLU A 346 2.97 0.75 -6.93
C GLU A 346 2.25 2.08 -7.18
N ILE A 347 1.32 2.43 -6.30
CA ILE A 347 0.57 3.69 -6.40
C ILE A 347 1.51 4.89 -6.30
N VAL A 348 2.43 4.91 -5.33
CA VAL A 348 3.40 6.00 -5.18
C VAL A 348 4.29 6.12 -6.41
N LYS A 349 4.81 5.01 -6.93
CA LYS A 349 5.60 4.99 -8.16
C LYS A 349 4.80 5.53 -9.34
N GLU A 350 3.58 5.05 -9.55
CA GLU A 350 2.73 5.48 -10.66
C GLU A 350 2.34 6.96 -10.56
N ARG A 351 2.13 7.46 -9.35
CA ARG A 351 1.92 8.90 -9.11
C ARG A 351 3.16 9.73 -9.45
N LEU A 352 4.36 9.28 -9.07
CA LEU A 352 5.61 9.95 -9.45
C LEU A 352 5.78 9.99 -10.97
N GLU A 353 5.44 8.92 -11.67
CA GLU A 353 5.53 8.84 -13.13
C GLU A 353 4.49 9.73 -13.82
N ARG A 354 3.23 9.73 -13.36
CA ARG A 354 2.12 10.46 -14.01
C ARG A 354 1.99 11.92 -13.61
N GLU A 355 2.04 12.21 -12.29
CA GLU A 355 1.81 13.58 -11.78
C GLU A 355 3.05 14.46 -11.96
N PHE A 356 4.25 13.87 -11.91
CA PHE A 356 5.52 14.60 -11.97
C PHE A 356 6.34 14.30 -13.24
N ASN A 357 5.82 13.46 -14.14
CA ASN A 357 6.45 13.10 -15.41
C ASN A 357 7.87 12.56 -15.25
N LEU A 358 8.11 11.75 -14.24
CA LEU A 358 9.39 11.10 -13.95
C LEU A 358 9.43 9.71 -14.58
N ALA A 359 10.57 9.36 -15.16
CA ALA A 359 10.84 7.99 -15.61
C ALA A 359 11.72 7.29 -14.58
N LEU A 360 11.19 6.25 -13.88
CA LEU A 360 11.80 5.67 -12.70
C LEU A 360 12.15 4.20 -12.87
N ILE A 361 13.29 3.81 -12.28
CA ILE A 361 13.67 2.43 -12.01
C ILE A 361 13.42 2.17 -10.53
N ALA A 362 12.58 1.16 -10.22
CA ALA A 362 12.42 0.64 -8.87
C ALA A 362 13.29 -0.61 -8.71
N THR A 363 14.05 -0.71 -7.63
CA THR A 363 14.75 -1.95 -7.27
C THR A 363 13.76 -3.01 -6.79
N ALA A 364 14.21 -4.26 -6.68
CA ALA A 364 13.38 -5.30 -6.07
C ALA A 364 12.91 -4.89 -4.67
N PRO A 365 11.63 -5.10 -4.33
CA PRO A 365 11.16 -4.79 -3.00
C PRO A 365 11.87 -5.68 -1.96
N SER A 366 12.19 -5.08 -0.82
CA SER A 366 12.82 -5.73 0.33
C SER A 366 12.04 -5.42 1.60
N VAL A 367 12.38 -6.10 2.67
CA VAL A 367 11.81 -5.90 4.00
C VAL A 367 12.88 -5.40 4.97
N GLU A 368 12.49 -4.86 6.13
CA GLU A 368 13.43 -4.51 7.20
C GLU A 368 13.85 -5.78 7.94
N TYR A 369 15.15 -6.07 7.96
CA TYR A 369 15.73 -7.16 8.74
C TYR A 369 16.34 -6.63 10.04
N MET A 370 16.32 -7.44 11.09
CA MET A 370 17.02 -7.17 12.35
C MET A 370 18.27 -8.04 12.41
N VAL A 371 19.43 -7.43 12.35
CA VAL A 371 20.71 -8.14 12.39
C VAL A 371 21.30 -8.06 13.78
N ASN A 372 21.42 -9.21 14.45
CA ASN A 372 22.12 -9.33 15.71
C ASN A 372 23.60 -9.58 15.41
N LYS A 373 24.46 -8.61 15.70
CA LYS A 373 25.89 -8.74 15.52
C LYS A 373 26.53 -9.58 16.61
N THR A 374 27.69 -10.17 16.31
CA THR A 374 28.48 -10.98 17.26
C THR A 374 28.93 -10.20 18.49
N ASN A 375 28.98 -8.88 18.45
CA ASN A 375 29.27 -7.99 19.58
C ASN A 375 28.05 -7.65 20.45
N GLY A 376 26.86 -8.21 20.13
CA GLY A 376 25.62 -7.96 20.86
C GLY A 376 24.81 -6.74 20.38
N GLU A 377 25.32 -5.98 19.40
CA GLU A 377 24.61 -4.85 18.81
C GLU A 377 23.49 -5.36 17.89
N LYS A 378 22.29 -4.73 17.95
CA LYS A 378 21.19 -4.97 17.00
C LYS A 378 21.12 -3.81 16.02
N VAL A 379 21.12 -4.14 14.73
CA VAL A 379 21.07 -3.18 13.63
C VAL A 379 19.91 -3.51 12.72
N LYS A 380 19.16 -2.51 12.31
CA LYS A 380 18.14 -2.61 11.28
C LYS A 380 18.78 -2.51 9.91
N VAL A 381 18.38 -3.38 8.99
CA VAL A 381 18.87 -3.43 7.62
C VAL A 381 17.67 -3.60 6.70
N ASP A 382 17.37 -2.59 5.91
CA ASP A 382 16.34 -2.60 4.88
C ASP A 382 16.93 -2.63 3.46
N ASN A 383 18.22 -2.27 3.34
CA ASN A 383 18.98 -2.34 2.09
C ASN A 383 19.95 -3.52 2.13
N PRO A 384 19.90 -4.47 1.18
CA PRO A 384 20.86 -5.57 1.11
C PRO A 384 22.32 -5.14 1.08
N ALA A 385 22.62 -3.95 0.54
CA ALA A 385 23.99 -3.43 0.48
C ALA A 385 24.58 -3.15 1.87
N ASP A 386 23.74 -2.78 2.85
CA ASP A 386 24.13 -2.41 4.21
C ASP A 386 24.28 -3.62 5.15
N LEU A 387 24.02 -4.84 4.64
CA LEU A 387 24.20 -6.04 5.45
C LEU A 387 25.66 -6.19 5.87
N PRO A 388 25.96 -6.28 7.17
CA PRO A 388 27.33 -6.47 7.66
C PRO A 388 28.01 -7.70 7.06
N ALA A 389 29.33 -7.72 7.04
CA ALA A 389 30.06 -8.90 6.61
C ALA A 389 29.71 -10.11 7.51
N THR A 390 29.60 -11.29 6.91
CA THR A 390 29.10 -12.52 7.55
C THR A 390 29.81 -12.85 8.88
N VAL A 391 31.09 -12.47 9.02
CA VAL A 391 31.88 -12.66 10.25
C VAL A 391 31.32 -11.89 11.45
N TYR A 392 30.64 -10.77 11.21
CA TYR A 392 30.05 -9.94 12.26
C TYR A 392 28.58 -10.25 12.54
N ILE A 393 27.99 -11.18 11.80
CA ILE A 393 26.58 -11.55 11.95
C ILE A 393 26.46 -12.75 12.90
N GLY A 394 25.74 -12.57 13.99
CA GLY A 394 25.35 -13.66 14.91
C GLY A 394 24.07 -14.35 14.43
N SER A 395 23.02 -13.56 14.12
CA SER A 395 21.76 -14.03 13.52
C SER A 395 21.06 -12.91 12.76
N ILE A 396 20.21 -13.29 11.81
CA ILE A 396 19.35 -12.36 11.09
C ILE A 396 17.90 -12.72 11.40
N GLU A 397 17.11 -11.76 11.86
CA GLU A 397 15.68 -11.90 12.07
C GLU A 397 14.93 -11.23 10.93
N GLU A 398 13.92 -11.89 10.38
CA GLU A 398 13.04 -11.36 9.36
C GLU A 398 11.62 -11.15 9.91
N PRO A 399 10.83 -10.19 9.38
CA PRO A 399 9.45 -10.00 9.78
C PRO A 399 8.59 -11.15 9.28
N PHE A 400 7.76 -11.69 10.17
CA PHE A 400 6.74 -12.70 9.86
C PHE A 400 5.35 -12.08 9.93
N PHE A 401 4.50 -12.48 9.03
CA PHE A 401 3.10 -12.10 9.00
C PHE A 401 2.20 -13.28 9.31
N ARG A 402 1.12 -13.00 10.02
CA ARG A 402 -0.06 -13.85 10.03
C ARG A 402 -0.87 -13.52 8.82
N VAL A 403 -1.11 -14.51 7.99
CA VAL A 403 -1.81 -14.39 6.71
C VAL A 403 -3.11 -15.18 6.79
N SER A 404 -4.24 -14.57 6.45
CA SER A 404 -5.55 -15.21 6.29
C SER A 404 -5.92 -15.25 4.81
N ILE A 405 -6.19 -16.44 4.30
CA ILE A 405 -6.58 -16.66 2.90
C ILE A 405 -7.97 -17.29 2.88
N ILE A 406 -8.96 -16.53 2.42
CA ILE A 406 -10.30 -17.05 2.20
C ILE A 406 -10.45 -17.46 0.73
N THR A 407 -10.87 -18.71 0.51
CA THR A 407 -10.96 -19.30 -0.83
C THR A 407 -12.07 -20.35 -0.90
N PRO A 408 -12.65 -20.61 -2.10
CA PRO A 408 -13.44 -21.81 -2.32
C PRO A 408 -12.62 -23.07 -2.05
N LYS A 409 -13.26 -24.11 -1.46
CA LYS A 409 -12.61 -25.37 -1.06
C LYS A 409 -11.82 -26.05 -2.18
N ASP A 410 -12.26 -25.88 -3.42
CA ASP A 410 -11.65 -26.56 -4.56
C ASP A 410 -10.22 -26.11 -4.84
N TYR A 411 -9.85 -24.89 -4.40
CA TYR A 411 -8.51 -24.32 -4.57
C TYR A 411 -7.61 -24.54 -3.36
N THR A 412 -8.12 -25.12 -2.25
CA THR A 412 -7.39 -25.28 -0.98
C THR A 412 -6.05 -25.99 -1.19
N GLY A 413 -6.02 -27.12 -1.93
CA GLY A 413 -4.79 -27.89 -2.15
C GLY A 413 -3.71 -27.10 -2.90
N SER A 414 -4.09 -26.42 -3.99
CA SER A 414 -3.16 -25.59 -4.79
C SER A 414 -2.59 -24.41 -4.01
N LEU A 415 -3.42 -23.79 -3.14
CA LEU A 415 -2.99 -22.67 -2.32
C LEU A 415 -2.16 -23.11 -1.11
N MET A 416 -2.44 -24.30 -0.53
CA MET A 416 -1.59 -24.89 0.50
C MET A 416 -0.18 -25.16 -0.03
N GLU A 417 -0.06 -25.71 -1.25
CA GLU A 417 1.23 -25.89 -1.92
C GLU A 417 1.96 -24.55 -2.11
N LEU A 418 1.26 -23.51 -2.60
CA LEU A 418 1.83 -22.17 -2.73
C LEU A 418 2.38 -21.65 -1.40
N CYS A 419 1.61 -21.75 -0.32
CA CYS A 419 2.04 -21.30 1.01
C CYS A 419 3.26 -22.08 1.53
N GLN A 420 3.30 -23.41 1.32
CA GLN A 420 4.45 -24.25 1.69
C GLN A 420 5.71 -23.86 0.91
N ASP A 421 5.61 -23.64 -0.40
CA ASP A 421 6.71 -23.17 -1.25
C ASP A 421 7.26 -21.83 -0.78
N ARG A 422 6.44 -21.01 -0.13
CA ARG A 422 6.76 -19.71 0.45
C ARG A 422 7.09 -19.76 1.95
N ARG A 423 7.53 -20.91 2.44
CA ARG A 423 7.91 -21.14 3.87
C ARG A 423 6.79 -20.83 4.85
N GLY A 424 5.53 -20.98 4.41
CA GLY A 424 4.35 -20.77 5.24
C GLY A 424 4.14 -21.93 6.22
N GLU A 425 3.88 -21.58 7.47
CA GLU A 425 3.52 -22.52 8.54
C GLU A 425 2.00 -22.43 8.75
N LEU A 426 1.27 -23.51 8.51
CA LEU A 426 -0.18 -23.55 8.72
C LEU A 426 -0.50 -23.44 10.21
N ILE A 427 -1.28 -22.42 10.58
CA ILE A 427 -1.78 -22.23 11.95
C ILE A 427 -3.13 -22.93 12.10
N LYS A 428 -4.07 -22.64 11.19
CA LYS A 428 -5.45 -23.10 11.26
C LYS A 428 -6.05 -23.23 9.86
N LEU A 429 -6.94 -24.20 9.70
CA LEU A 429 -7.80 -24.33 8.54
C LEU A 429 -9.24 -24.44 9.04
N GLU A 430 -10.09 -23.50 8.66
CA GLU A 430 -11.45 -23.40 9.14
C GLU A 430 -12.45 -23.29 7.98
N TYR A 431 -13.51 -24.07 8.04
CA TYR A 431 -14.60 -24.00 7.09
C TYR A 431 -15.63 -22.93 7.53
N LEU A 432 -15.62 -21.78 6.87
CA LEU A 432 -16.60 -20.72 7.09
C LEU A 432 -17.99 -21.20 6.64
N SER A 433 -18.04 -21.87 5.49
CA SER A 433 -19.21 -22.53 4.93
C SER A 433 -18.80 -23.87 4.30
N PRO A 434 -19.75 -24.74 3.85
CA PRO A 434 -19.41 -26.01 3.18
C PRO A 434 -18.55 -25.87 1.93
N GLU A 435 -18.47 -24.68 1.36
CA GLU A 435 -17.78 -24.38 0.11
C GLU A 435 -16.63 -23.41 0.25
N ARG A 436 -16.44 -22.78 1.42
CA ARG A 436 -15.40 -21.75 1.66
C ARG A 436 -14.56 -22.09 2.87
N VAL A 437 -13.27 -21.83 2.74
CA VAL A 437 -12.25 -22.14 3.75
C VAL A 437 -11.45 -20.88 4.05
N ASP A 438 -11.20 -20.62 5.33
CA ASP A 438 -10.17 -19.72 5.82
C ASP A 438 -8.93 -20.52 6.16
N MET A 439 -7.83 -20.21 5.51
CA MET A 439 -6.51 -20.80 5.76
C MET A 439 -5.62 -19.75 6.42
N GLN A 440 -5.24 -19.99 7.66
CA GLN A 440 -4.36 -19.10 8.41
C GLN A 440 -2.94 -19.64 8.44
N TYR A 441 -2.00 -18.82 8.00
CA TYR A 441 -0.57 -19.14 7.96
C TYR A 441 0.25 -18.11 8.70
N THR A 442 1.42 -18.54 9.23
CA THR A 442 2.52 -17.61 9.53
C THR A 442 3.52 -17.70 8.39
N MET A 443 3.85 -16.58 7.77
CA MET A 443 4.75 -16.52 6.60
C MET A 443 5.76 -15.39 6.73
N PRO A 444 7.00 -15.55 6.23
CA PRO A 444 7.93 -14.45 6.13
C PRO A 444 7.42 -13.38 5.15
N LEU A 445 7.48 -12.12 5.55
CA LEU A 445 7.02 -11.02 4.69
C LEU A 445 7.74 -10.99 3.34
N ALA A 446 9.05 -11.25 3.32
CA ALA A 446 9.84 -11.29 2.10
C ALA A 446 9.32 -12.28 1.04
N GLU A 447 8.63 -13.34 1.46
CA GLU A 447 8.03 -14.33 0.55
C GLU A 447 6.63 -13.92 0.06
N VAL A 448 5.99 -12.99 0.74
CA VAL A 448 4.66 -12.46 0.37
C VAL A 448 4.79 -11.27 -0.57
N VAL A 449 5.82 -10.45 -0.38
CA VAL A 449 6.02 -9.18 -1.10
C VAL A 449 6.34 -9.35 -2.58
N VAL A 450 6.87 -10.47 -3.04
CA VAL A 450 7.39 -10.59 -4.40
C VAL A 450 6.29 -11.20 -5.24
N ASP A 451 5.46 -11.58 -5.57
CA ASP A 451 4.52 -12.23 -6.53
C ASP A 451 3.46 -13.14 -5.89
N PHE A 452 3.47 -13.24 -4.55
CA PHE A 452 2.55 -14.15 -3.87
C PHE A 452 1.07 -13.83 -4.17
N PHE A 453 0.72 -12.55 -4.22
CA PHE A 453 -0.65 -12.13 -4.50
C PHE A 453 -1.09 -12.51 -5.93
N ASP A 454 -0.21 -12.33 -6.91
CA ASP A 454 -0.49 -12.69 -8.29
C ASP A 454 -0.63 -14.20 -8.47
N GLN A 455 0.25 -14.97 -7.81
CA GLN A 455 0.17 -16.43 -7.77
C GLN A 455 -1.11 -16.91 -7.08
N LEU A 456 -1.49 -16.27 -5.97
CA LEU A 456 -2.73 -16.56 -5.26
C LEU A 456 -3.94 -16.38 -6.16
N LYS A 457 -4.03 -15.24 -6.84
CA LYS A 457 -5.13 -14.92 -7.77
C LYS A 457 -5.13 -15.85 -8.96
N SER A 458 -3.98 -16.11 -9.57
CA SER A 458 -3.85 -17.00 -10.72
C SER A 458 -4.29 -18.44 -10.39
N ARG A 459 -3.79 -19.00 -9.26
CA ARG A 459 -4.09 -20.37 -8.83
C ARG A 459 -5.54 -20.57 -8.37
N SER A 460 -6.21 -19.49 -7.97
CA SER A 460 -7.62 -19.51 -7.53
C SER A 460 -8.58 -18.94 -8.54
N GLN A 461 -8.16 -18.65 -9.77
CA GLN A 461 -8.97 -18.00 -10.81
C GLN A 461 -9.60 -16.66 -10.33
N GLY A 462 -8.91 -15.95 -9.45
CA GLY A 462 -9.35 -14.69 -8.88
C GLY A 462 -10.21 -14.81 -7.63
N TYR A 463 -10.60 -16.01 -7.21
CA TYR A 463 -11.54 -16.20 -6.09
C TYR A 463 -10.91 -16.13 -4.71
N ALA A 464 -9.59 -16.26 -4.55
CA ALA A 464 -8.98 -16.16 -3.24
C ALA A 464 -8.75 -14.70 -2.85
N SER A 465 -9.05 -14.39 -1.60
CA SER A 465 -8.71 -13.11 -0.96
C SER A 465 -7.64 -13.30 0.09
N LEU A 466 -6.86 -12.26 0.32
CA LEU A 466 -5.72 -12.23 1.24
C LEU A 466 -5.87 -11.06 2.19
N ASP A 467 -5.63 -11.33 3.47
CA ASP A 467 -5.38 -10.33 4.48
C ASP A 467 -4.15 -10.72 5.30
N TYR A 468 -3.43 -9.74 5.87
CA TYR A 468 -2.22 -10.03 6.63
C TYR A 468 -1.94 -9.00 7.72
N GLU A 469 -1.36 -9.47 8.82
CA GLU A 469 -0.93 -8.64 9.95
C GLU A 469 0.47 -9.03 10.42
N LEU A 470 1.21 -8.07 10.99
CA LEU A 470 2.56 -8.33 11.50
C LEU A 470 2.50 -9.26 12.73
N ALA A 471 3.17 -10.42 12.63
CA ALA A 471 3.29 -11.41 13.72
C ALA A 471 4.61 -11.30 14.51
N GLY A 472 5.47 -10.32 14.15
CA GLY A 472 6.77 -10.10 14.81
C GLY A 472 7.96 -10.57 13.99
N TYR A 473 9.13 -10.61 14.61
CA TYR A 473 10.39 -10.99 13.97
C TYR A 473 10.83 -12.37 14.47
N ARG A 474 11.38 -13.18 13.55
CA ARG A 474 11.97 -14.50 13.88
C ARG A 474 13.31 -14.67 13.18
N ALA A 475 14.26 -15.34 13.88
CA ALA A 475 15.54 -15.68 13.29
C ALA A 475 15.37 -16.70 12.16
N SER A 476 16.06 -16.46 11.04
CA SER A 476 16.04 -17.31 9.85
C SER A 476 17.44 -17.43 9.23
N ASP A 477 17.69 -18.51 8.49
CA ASP A 477 18.97 -18.71 7.79
C ASP A 477 19.01 -17.94 6.47
N LEU A 478 19.27 -16.65 6.61
CA LEU A 478 19.28 -15.69 5.51
C LEU A 478 20.69 -15.41 5.04
N VAL A 479 20.84 -15.22 3.72
CA VAL A 479 22.11 -14.89 3.08
C VAL A 479 21.90 -13.79 2.05
N ARG A 480 22.91 -12.91 1.90
CA ARG A 480 22.95 -11.97 0.79
C ARG A 480 23.50 -12.66 -0.46
N VAL A 481 22.74 -12.55 -1.55
CA VAL A 481 23.17 -12.96 -2.88
C VAL A 481 23.54 -11.71 -3.66
N ASP A 482 24.81 -11.60 -4.03
CA ASP A 482 25.34 -10.51 -4.84
C ASP A 482 25.42 -10.94 -6.31
N ILE A 483 24.96 -10.08 -7.21
CA ILE A 483 25.12 -10.28 -8.66
C ILE A 483 26.33 -9.49 -9.14
N LEU A 484 27.24 -10.17 -9.81
CA LEU A 484 28.48 -9.59 -10.34
C LEU A 484 28.41 -9.55 -11.87
N LEU A 485 28.60 -8.38 -12.44
CA LEU A 485 28.73 -8.16 -13.88
C LEU A 485 30.21 -7.84 -14.18
N ASN A 486 30.86 -8.71 -14.95
CA ASN A 486 32.31 -8.61 -15.22
C ASN A 486 33.17 -8.49 -13.93
N ALA A 487 32.80 -9.28 -12.88
CA ALA A 487 33.41 -9.29 -11.54
C ALA A 487 33.18 -8.01 -10.71
N LEU A 488 32.38 -7.05 -11.15
CA LEU A 488 31.96 -5.88 -10.38
C LEU A 488 30.56 -6.11 -9.82
N PRO A 489 30.33 -5.80 -8.54
CA PRO A 489 28.99 -5.90 -7.96
C PRO A 489 27.99 -4.99 -8.67
N ALA A 490 26.81 -5.51 -8.95
CA ALA A 490 25.63 -4.76 -9.41
C ALA A 490 24.63 -4.76 -8.26
N ASP A 491 24.81 -3.81 -7.36
CA ASP A 491 24.08 -3.66 -6.09
C ASP A 491 22.56 -3.62 -6.25
N ALA A 492 22.06 -3.04 -7.33
CA ALA A 492 20.64 -3.02 -7.64
C ALA A 492 19.99 -4.42 -7.78
N PHE A 493 20.79 -5.47 -8.02
CA PHE A 493 20.32 -6.86 -8.10
C PHE A 493 20.70 -7.70 -6.86
N SER A 494 21.38 -7.09 -5.88
CA SER A 494 21.68 -7.77 -4.61
C SER A 494 20.41 -7.92 -3.79
N THR A 495 20.21 -9.09 -3.18
CA THR A 495 19.04 -9.37 -2.34
C THR A 495 19.39 -10.26 -1.16
N ILE A 496 18.58 -10.21 -0.11
CA ILE A 496 18.65 -11.12 1.03
C ILE A 496 17.58 -12.18 0.85
N VAL A 497 17.98 -13.44 0.80
CA VAL A 497 17.09 -14.59 0.60
C VAL A 497 17.41 -15.70 1.59
N HIS A 498 16.45 -16.60 1.79
CA HIS A 498 16.71 -17.82 2.55
C HIS A 498 17.78 -18.67 1.85
N ARG A 499 18.69 -19.28 2.61
CA ARG A 499 19.84 -20.04 2.08
C ARG A 499 19.42 -21.10 1.08
N ASP A 500 18.35 -21.82 1.34
CA ASP A 500 17.87 -22.89 0.46
C ASP A 500 17.42 -22.37 -0.92
N LYS A 501 16.95 -21.13 -1.00
CA LYS A 501 16.51 -20.49 -2.24
C LYS A 501 17.61 -19.73 -2.98
N ALA A 502 18.76 -19.51 -2.33
CA ALA A 502 19.82 -18.67 -2.86
C ALA A 502 20.39 -19.16 -4.20
N TYR A 503 20.53 -20.48 -4.35
CA TYR A 503 21.04 -21.09 -5.58
C TYR A 503 20.06 -20.92 -6.74
N ASP A 504 18.79 -21.20 -6.51
CA ASP A 504 17.73 -21.06 -7.51
C ASP A 504 17.56 -19.60 -7.95
N TYR A 505 17.51 -18.67 -7.00
CA TYR A 505 17.49 -17.24 -7.28
C TYR A 505 18.70 -16.81 -8.14
N GLY A 506 19.91 -17.22 -7.75
CA GLY A 506 21.13 -16.89 -8.47
C GLY A 506 21.13 -17.38 -9.91
N ASN A 507 20.65 -18.62 -10.14
CA ASN A 507 20.55 -19.20 -11.50
C ASN A 507 19.53 -18.46 -12.35
N ARG A 508 18.32 -18.22 -11.84
CA ARG A 508 17.26 -17.51 -12.57
C ARG A 508 17.70 -16.09 -12.93
N MET A 509 18.29 -15.36 -11.98
CA MET A 509 18.76 -13.99 -12.23
C MET A 509 19.90 -13.98 -13.26
N CYS A 510 20.90 -14.87 -13.16
CA CYS A 510 21.98 -14.95 -14.13
C CYS A 510 21.46 -15.30 -15.55
N ALA A 511 20.51 -16.23 -15.66
CA ALA A 511 19.91 -16.62 -16.93
C ALA A 511 19.14 -15.46 -17.56
N LYS A 512 18.31 -14.76 -16.77
CA LYS A 512 17.51 -13.62 -17.25
C LYS A 512 18.40 -12.45 -17.69
N LEU A 513 19.41 -12.11 -16.91
CA LEU A 513 20.37 -11.07 -17.28
C LEU A 513 21.16 -11.43 -18.54
N ARG A 514 21.48 -12.71 -18.78
CA ARG A 514 22.12 -13.15 -20.02
C ARG A 514 21.24 -12.89 -21.25
N GLU A 515 19.94 -13.01 -21.13
CA GLU A 515 18.99 -12.76 -22.20
C GLU A 515 18.80 -11.27 -22.48
N LEU A 516 18.72 -10.48 -21.40
CA LEU A 516 18.41 -9.06 -21.45
C LEU A 516 19.62 -8.18 -21.82
N ILE A 517 20.83 -8.52 -21.30
CA ILE A 517 22.02 -7.70 -21.54
C ILE A 517 22.45 -7.85 -23.01
N PRO A 518 22.54 -6.74 -23.77
CA PRO A 518 22.94 -6.78 -25.17
C PRO A 518 24.41 -7.24 -25.30
N ARG A 519 24.68 -8.01 -26.35
CA ARG A 519 26.05 -8.46 -26.65
C ARG A 519 26.97 -7.27 -26.86
N GLN A 520 28.08 -7.24 -26.11
CA GLN A 520 29.11 -6.21 -26.19
C GLN A 520 30.34 -6.70 -27.00
N MET A 521 31.38 -5.88 -27.10
CA MET A 521 32.60 -6.23 -27.84
C MET A 521 33.48 -7.26 -27.12
N PHE A 522 33.16 -7.57 -25.86
CA PHE A 522 33.84 -8.56 -25.00
C PHE A 522 32.82 -9.47 -24.33
N ASP A 523 33.27 -10.62 -23.82
CA ASP A 523 32.40 -11.53 -23.07
C ASP A 523 32.11 -10.92 -21.68
N VAL A 524 30.83 -10.83 -21.33
CA VAL A 524 30.38 -10.35 -20.02
C VAL A 524 29.99 -11.55 -19.15
N PRO A 525 30.85 -11.96 -18.20
CA PRO A 525 30.45 -12.95 -17.21
C PRO A 525 29.46 -12.34 -16.23
N ILE A 526 28.36 -13.03 -16.00
CA ILE A 526 27.34 -12.75 -15.01
C ILE A 526 27.48 -13.82 -13.93
N GLN A 527 27.59 -13.44 -12.68
CA GLN A 527 27.84 -14.38 -11.59
C GLN A 527 26.94 -14.02 -10.40
N ALA A 528 26.38 -15.02 -9.75
CA ALA A 528 25.76 -14.85 -8.43
C ALA A 528 26.71 -15.39 -7.37
N ALA A 529 26.87 -14.67 -6.27
CA ALA A 529 27.81 -15.01 -5.21
C ALA A 529 27.20 -14.82 -3.82
N ILE A 530 27.60 -15.65 -2.87
CA ILE A 530 27.33 -15.50 -1.44
C ILE A 530 28.67 -15.32 -0.73
N GLY A 531 28.90 -14.14 -0.13
CA GLY A 531 30.13 -13.87 0.63
C GLY A 531 31.42 -14.14 -0.17
N GLY A 532 31.42 -13.88 -1.48
CA GLY A 532 32.55 -14.12 -2.37
C GLY A 532 32.59 -15.51 -3.02
N ARG A 533 31.77 -16.48 -2.57
CA ARG A 533 31.64 -17.80 -3.21
C ARG A 533 30.63 -17.71 -4.35
N ILE A 534 31.07 -17.99 -5.58
CA ILE A 534 30.20 -18.03 -6.75
C ILE A 534 29.30 -19.28 -6.66
N ILE A 535 27.98 -19.07 -6.74
CA ILE A 535 26.96 -20.11 -6.71
C ILE A 535 26.32 -20.36 -8.08
N ALA A 536 26.27 -19.34 -8.97
CA ALA A 536 25.75 -19.47 -10.31
C ALA A 536 26.58 -18.61 -11.28
N ARG A 537 26.62 -19.00 -12.55
CA ARG A 537 27.36 -18.27 -13.58
C ARG A 537 26.74 -18.45 -14.95
N GLU A 538 26.59 -17.32 -15.66
CA GLU A 538 26.26 -17.25 -17.07
C GLU A 538 27.22 -16.31 -17.80
N THR A 539 27.16 -16.27 -19.13
CA THR A 539 28.05 -15.40 -19.92
C THR A 539 27.33 -14.88 -21.17
N VAL A 540 27.25 -13.56 -21.31
CA VAL A 540 26.87 -12.91 -22.56
C VAL A 540 28.06 -12.94 -23.50
N LYS A 541 27.96 -13.69 -24.59
CA LYS A 541 29.06 -13.82 -25.56
C LYS A 541 29.28 -12.53 -26.34
N ALA A 542 30.52 -12.15 -26.55
CA ALA A 542 30.90 -11.00 -27.37
C ALA A 542 30.34 -11.02 -28.79
N LYS A 543 30.07 -9.83 -29.35
CA LYS A 543 29.89 -9.68 -30.80
C LYS A 543 31.17 -10.14 -31.50
N ARG A 544 31.07 -11.10 -32.39
CA ARG A 544 32.19 -11.59 -33.17
C ARG A 544 32.17 -10.92 -34.55
N LYS A 545 33.22 -10.19 -34.89
CA LYS A 545 33.50 -9.83 -36.28
C LYS A 545 34.20 -11.02 -36.92
N ASP A 546 33.67 -11.51 -38.04
CA ASP A 546 34.35 -12.55 -38.79
C ASP A 546 35.61 -11.94 -39.43
N VAL A 547 36.73 -12.07 -38.73
CA VAL A 547 38.04 -11.57 -39.20
C VAL A 547 38.64 -12.46 -40.27
N LEU A 548 38.05 -13.64 -40.49
CA LEU A 548 38.48 -14.62 -41.48
C LEU A 548 37.73 -14.51 -42.80
N ALA A 549 36.62 -13.77 -42.87
CA ALA A 549 35.77 -13.61 -44.05
C ALA A 549 36.52 -13.13 -45.30
N LYS A 550 37.62 -12.37 -45.11
CA LYS A 550 38.46 -11.87 -46.20
C LYS A 550 39.74 -12.72 -46.45
N CYS A 551 39.90 -13.85 -45.75
CA CYS A 551 41.05 -14.73 -45.92
C CYS A 551 40.73 -15.82 -46.95
N TYR A 552 40.89 -15.49 -48.21
CA TYR A 552 40.88 -16.47 -49.33
C TYR A 552 42.24 -17.19 -49.36
N GLY A 553 42.24 -18.53 -49.22
CA GLY A 553 43.42 -19.39 -49.32
C GLY A 553 43.84 -20.05 -48.00
N GLY A 554 44.63 -21.09 -48.08
CA GLY A 554 44.97 -22.02 -47.01
C GLY A 554 46.03 -21.59 -46.00
N ASP A 555 46.36 -20.29 -45.90
CA ASP A 555 47.39 -19.81 -44.92
C ASP A 555 46.84 -19.88 -43.47
N ILE A 556 47.11 -21.03 -42.85
CA ILE A 556 46.74 -21.34 -41.47
C ILE A 556 47.46 -20.42 -40.49
N SER A 557 48.67 -20.02 -40.77
CA SER A 557 49.47 -19.14 -39.90
C SER A 557 48.85 -17.73 -39.78
N ARG A 558 48.41 -17.18 -40.90
CA ARG A 558 47.74 -15.89 -40.98
C ARG A 558 46.39 -15.89 -40.27
N LYS A 559 45.60 -16.97 -40.46
CA LYS A 559 44.32 -17.16 -39.77
C LYS A 559 44.53 -17.20 -38.24
N ARG A 560 45.53 -17.94 -37.79
CA ARG A 560 45.89 -18.05 -36.36
C ARG A 560 46.30 -16.73 -35.75
N LYS A 561 47.17 -15.95 -36.40
CA LYS A 561 47.59 -14.61 -35.97
C LYS A 561 46.42 -13.62 -35.87
N LEU A 562 45.46 -13.67 -36.85
CA LEU A 562 44.30 -12.79 -36.78
C LEU A 562 43.38 -13.14 -35.62
N LEU A 563 43.17 -14.42 -35.32
CA LEU A 563 42.41 -14.89 -34.20
C LEU A 563 43.06 -14.53 -32.85
N GLU A 564 44.39 -14.66 -32.77
CA GLU A 564 45.19 -14.25 -31.57
C GLU A 564 45.09 -12.75 -31.33
N LYS A 565 45.28 -11.90 -32.37
CA LYS A 565 45.09 -10.44 -32.26
C LYS A 565 43.67 -10.08 -31.83
N GLN A 566 42.65 -10.77 -32.34
CA GLN A 566 41.27 -10.56 -31.93
C GLN A 566 41.07 -10.92 -30.44
N LYS A 567 41.67 -12.02 -29.96
CA LYS A 567 41.65 -12.47 -28.58
C LYS A 567 42.35 -11.48 -27.64
N GLU A 568 43.50 -10.97 -28.03
CA GLU A 568 44.24 -9.95 -27.26
C GLU A 568 43.48 -8.62 -27.21
N GLY A 569 42.90 -8.17 -28.36
CA GLY A 569 42.09 -6.97 -28.42
C GLY A 569 40.86 -7.06 -27.48
N LYS A 570 40.17 -8.21 -27.45
CA LYS A 570 39.07 -8.48 -26.53
C LYS A 570 39.53 -8.47 -25.07
N LYS A 571 40.70 -9.04 -24.76
CA LYS A 571 41.27 -9.05 -23.40
C LYS A 571 41.54 -7.63 -22.91
N LYS A 572 42.10 -6.76 -23.79
CA LYS A 572 42.32 -5.33 -23.47
C LYS A 572 41.01 -4.57 -23.29
N MET A 573 40.01 -4.79 -24.15
CA MET A 573 38.68 -4.17 -24.02
C MET A 573 37.97 -4.59 -22.73
N LYS A 574 38.12 -5.85 -22.32
CA LYS A 574 37.56 -6.36 -21.08
C LYS A 574 38.16 -5.71 -19.82
N SER A 575 39.46 -5.32 -19.86
CA SER A 575 40.15 -4.69 -18.73
C SER A 575 39.84 -3.19 -18.59
N ILE A 576 39.30 -2.55 -19.64
CA ILE A 576 39.07 -1.09 -19.70
C ILE A 576 37.57 -0.77 -19.76
N GLY A 577 36.76 -1.68 -20.34
CA GLY A 577 35.33 -1.45 -20.59
C GLY A 577 34.46 -1.66 -19.35
N ARG A 578 33.68 -0.66 -18.98
CA ARG A 578 32.52 -0.85 -18.09
C ARG A 578 31.43 -1.59 -18.88
N VAL A 579 30.69 -2.46 -18.19
CA VAL A 579 29.51 -3.11 -18.76
C VAL A 579 28.41 -2.07 -18.79
N GLU A 580 27.98 -1.68 -19.99
CA GLU A 580 26.80 -0.83 -20.14
C GLU A 580 25.56 -1.71 -20.01
N VAL A 581 24.76 -1.44 -19.00
CA VAL A 581 23.46 -2.07 -18.78
C VAL A 581 22.41 -0.99 -19.01
N PRO A 582 21.63 -1.07 -20.10
CA PRO A 582 20.53 -0.13 -20.36
C PRO A 582 19.50 -0.14 -19.23
N GLY A 583 18.83 0.99 -18.99
CA GLY A 583 17.83 1.13 -17.92
C GLY A 583 16.64 0.15 -18.03
N ASP A 584 16.23 -0.18 -19.25
CA ASP A 584 15.18 -1.16 -19.55
C ASP A 584 15.55 -2.59 -19.13
N VAL A 585 16.86 -2.91 -19.13
CA VAL A 585 17.35 -4.21 -18.62
C VAL A 585 17.13 -4.34 -17.12
N PHE A 586 17.36 -3.25 -16.36
CA PHE A 586 17.09 -3.26 -14.92
C PHE A 586 15.61 -3.47 -14.64
N ILE A 587 14.73 -2.73 -15.33
CA ILE A 587 13.28 -2.87 -15.18
C ILE A 587 12.83 -4.29 -15.51
N SER A 588 13.35 -4.86 -16.62
CA SER A 588 12.96 -6.19 -17.09
C SER A 588 13.56 -7.31 -16.22
N ALA A 589 14.78 -7.12 -15.69
CA ALA A 589 15.43 -8.13 -14.85
C ALA A 589 14.79 -8.23 -13.46
N LEU A 590 14.32 -7.11 -12.91
CA LEU A 590 13.69 -7.06 -11.58
C LEU A 590 12.26 -7.60 -11.59
N LYS A 591 11.61 -7.67 -12.75
CA LYS A 591 10.37 -8.45 -12.95
C LYS A 591 10.74 -9.93 -13.11
N LEU A 592 11.16 -10.59 -12.03
CA LEU A 592 11.64 -11.99 -12.09
C LEU A 592 10.56 -13.01 -12.45
N ASP A 593 9.30 -12.65 -12.41
CA ASP A 593 8.17 -13.54 -12.58
C ASP A 593 7.15 -12.97 -13.58
N GLY A 594 7.42 -13.18 -14.84
CA GLY A 594 6.49 -13.03 -15.95
C GLY A 594 6.49 -14.29 -16.75
#